data_0e28352b69aaab954ecf0a8851ac7d00
#
_entry.id   0e28352b69aaab954ecf0a8851ac7d00
#
_cell.length_a   1.000
_cell.length_b   1.000
_cell.length_c   1.000
_cell.angle_alpha   90.00
_cell.angle_beta   90.00
_cell.angle_gamma   90.00
#
_symmetry.space_group_name_H-M   'P 1'
#
loop_
_entity.id
_entity.type
_entity.pdbx_description
1 polymer ?
#
loop_
_entity_poly.entity_id
_entity_poly.type
_entity_poly.pdbx_seq_one_letter_code
_entity_poly.pdbx_strand_id
1 'polypeptide(L)'
;MTATALEGIRVLDMTHVQSGPSATQLLAWLGADVVKLEAPTGDITRGQLRDLPDVDSLYFTMLNCNKRSITLNTKTERGKEILTELIRRSDVMVENFGPGAVDRMGFTWDRIREINPRIVYASVKGFGEGPYTDFKAYEVVAQAMGGSMSTTGFEDGPPLATGAQIGDSGTGVHVVAGILAALYQREHTGRGQRVNVAMQHAVLNLCRVKLRDQQRLAHGPLAEYPNEDFGDEVPRSGNASGGGQPGWAVKCAPGGPNDYVYVIVQPVGWRPLSELIGRPELADDPEWATPQARLPRLSKMFQLIEEWSSTLPKWEVLERLNAHNIPCGPILSTKEIIEDGSLAANEMIVKVPHPERGEFVTVGSPLKLSDSPVRVTSSPLLGEHNEEVYVGELGLGDEELRLLKSNGVI
;
A
#
# COMPACT_ATOMS: atom_id res chain seq x y z
N MET A 1 12.21 -0.33 28.72
CA MET A 1 11.78 -0.20 27.30
C MET A 1 10.64 0.78 27.30
N THR A 2 10.65 1.78 26.44
CA THR A 2 9.50 2.70 26.26
C THR A 2 8.35 1.88 25.65
N ALA A 3 7.12 2.11 26.14
CA ALA A 3 5.92 1.47 25.61
C ALA A 3 5.74 1.80 24.11
N THR A 4 5.31 0.85 23.32
CA THR A 4 4.98 1.12 21.90
C THR A 4 3.64 1.81 21.77
N ALA A 5 3.39 2.50 20.63
CA ALA A 5 2.18 3.33 20.44
C ALA A 5 0.87 2.56 20.60
N LEU A 6 0.83 1.30 20.20
CA LEU A 6 -0.34 0.41 20.32
C LEU A 6 -0.11 -0.74 21.33
N GLU A 7 0.81 -0.56 22.29
CA GLU A 7 0.99 -1.56 23.37
C GLU A 7 -0.31 -1.80 24.12
N GLY A 8 -0.64 -3.07 24.32
CA GLY A 8 -1.89 -3.51 24.95
C GLY A 8 -3.11 -3.54 24.02
N ILE A 9 -2.99 -3.11 22.78
CA ILE A 9 -4.03 -3.29 21.75
C ILE A 9 -3.88 -4.66 21.09
N ARG A 10 -4.93 -5.46 21.18
CA ARG A 10 -5.00 -6.79 20.56
C ARG A 10 -5.83 -6.78 19.30
N VAL A 11 -5.25 -7.28 18.20
CA VAL A 11 -5.90 -7.36 16.88
C VAL A 11 -6.11 -8.82 16.50
N LEU A 12 -7.37 -9.22 16.32
CA LEU A 12 -7.75 -10.48 15.69
C LEU A 12 -7.76 -10.27 14.17
N ASP A 13 -6.73 -10.79 13.52
CA ASP A 13 -6.52 -10.67 12.07
C ASP A 13 -7.11 -11.89 11.36
N MET A 14 -8.31 -11.77 10.81
CA MET A 14 -8.96 -12.79 9.98
C MET A 14 -8.78 -12.54 8.49
N THR A 15 -7.81 -11.71 8.13
CA THR A 15 -7.59 -11.31 6.73
C THR A 15 -6.74 -12.32 5.97
N HIS A 16 -6.81 -12.25 4.64
CA HIS A 16 -6.00 -13.08 3.74
C HIS A 16 -5.56 -12.28 2.51
N VAL A 17 -4.63 -12.80 1.78
CA VAL A 17 -4.01 -12.23 0.57
C VAL A 17 -3.25 -10.94 0.90
N GLN A 18 -3.77 -9.73 0.59
CA GLN A 18 -2.96 -8.52 0.68
C GLN A 18 -3.65 -7.33 1.36
N SER A 19 -4.86 -6.94 0.95
CA SER A 19 -5.47 -5.67 1.44
C SER A 19 -5.61 -5.61 2.96
N GLY A 20 -6.13 -6.66 3.57
CA GLY A 20 -6.24 -6.79 5.01
C GLY A 20 -4.90 -7.04 5.70
N PRO A 21 -4.08 -8.03 5.25
CA PRO A 21 -2.77 -8.28 5.84
C PRO A 21 -1.84 -7.07 5.84
N SER A 22 -1.87 -6.20 4.83
CA SER A 22 -1.08 -4.96 4.83
C SER A 22 -1.53 -3.98 5.92
N ALA A 23 -2.84 -3.91 6.21
CA ALA A 23 -3.35 -3.09 7.31
C ALA A 23 -2.92 -3.64 8.67
N THR A 24 -3.12 -4.94 8.90
CA THR A 24 -2.80 -5.56 10.19
C THR A 24 -1.28 -5.61 10.45
N GLN A 25 -0.46 -5.69 9.40
CA GLN A 25 1.00 -5.54 9.52
C GLN A 25 1.39 -4.14 9.97
N LEU A 26 0.77 -3.08 9.43
CA LEU A 26 1.03 -1.71 9.89
C LEU A 26 0.64 -1.54 11.37
N LEU A 27 -0.46 -2.16 11.83
CA LEU A 27 -0.81 -2.15 13.26
C LEU A 27 0.23 -2.89 14.11
N ALA A 28 0.75 -4.04 13.63
CA ALA A 28 1.85 -4.74 14.30
C ALA A 28 3.13 -3.89 14.36
N TRP A 29 3.43 -3.15 13.30
CA TRP A 29 4.57 -2.19 13.27
C TRP A 29 4.35 -0.93 14.11
N LEU A 30 3.14 -0.69 14.59
CA LEU A 30 2.83 0.32 15.60
C LEU A 30 2.82 -0.26 17.02
N GLY A 31 3.08 -1.57 17.17
CA GLY A 31 3.23 -2.26 18.44
C GLY A 31 1.98 -2.98 18.96
N ALA A 32 0.94 -3.14 18.14
CA ALA A 32 -0.20 -3.97 18.49
C ALA A 32 0.15 -5.46 18.51
N ASP A 33 -0.49 -6.22 19.41
CA ASP A 33 -0.47 -7.68 19.42
C ASP A 33 -1.41 -8.22 18.33
N VAL A 34 -0.86 -8.60 17.17
CA VAL A 34 -1.65 -9.08 16.03
C VAL A 34 -1.65 -10.59 15.96
N VAL A 35 -2.80 -11.19 16.22
CA VAL A 35 -3.04 -12.65 16.12
C VAL A 35 -3.75 -12.94 14.80
N LYS A 36 -3.00 -13.46 13.83
CA LYS A 36 -3.53 -13.91 12.54
C LYS A 36 -4.20 -15.26 12.71
N LEU A 37 -5.51 -15.29 12.48
CA LEU A 37 -6.34 -16.50 12.49
C LEU A 37 -6.46 -17.04 11.06
N GLU A 38 -5.94 -18.22 10.85
CA GLU A 38 -5.93 -18.90 9.55
C GLU A 38 -6.81 -20.15 9.59
N ALA A 39 -7.33 -20.59 8.43
CA ALA A 39 -7.84 -21.95 8.33
C ALA A 39 -6.70 -22.96 8.60
N PRO A 40 -7.00 -24.22 9.00
CA PRO A 40 -5.95 -25.23 9.17
C PRO A 40 -5.04 -25.46 7.95
N THR A 41 -5.52 -25.08 6.76
CA THR A 41 -4.74 -25.11 5.50
C THR A 41 -3.89 -23.88 5.26
N GLY A 42 -3.99 -22.87 6.12
CA GLY A 42 -3.28 -21.60 6.00
C GLY A 42 -3.88 -20.60 5.00
N ASP A 43 -3.31 -19.41 4.99
CA ASP A 43 -3.55 -18.40 3.97
C ASP A 43 -3.03 -18.90 2.62
N ILE A 44 -3.80 -18.71 1.55
CA ILE A 44 -3.43 -19.15 0.20
C ILE A 44 -2.08 -18.57 -0.25
N THR A 45 -1.70 -17.39 0.23
CA THR A 45 -0.43 -16.76 -0.11
C THR A 45 0.79 -17.50 0.43
N ARG A 46 0.64 -18.36 1.45
CA ARG A 46 1.75 -19.24 1.88
C ARG A 46 2.27 -20.12 0.75
N GLY A 47 1.38 -20.52 -0.17
CA GLY A 47 1.69 -21.37 -1.32
C GLY A 47 1.83 -20.65 -2.65
N GLN A 48 1.44 -19.38 -2.75
CA GLN A 48 1.48 -18.63 -4.01
C GLN A 48 2.88 -18.09 -4.30
N LEU A 49 3.33 -18.20 -5.58
CA LEU A 49 4.62 -17.66 -6.05
C LEU A 49 5.81 -18.11 -5.20
N ARG A 50 5.81 -19.39 -4.77
CA ARG A 50 6.93 -19.96 -4.02
C ARG A 50 8.22 -19.91 -4.83
N ASP A 51 9.26 -19.42 -4.20
CA ASP A 51 10.64 -19.43 -4.68
C ASP A 51 11.44 -20.62 -4.13
N LEU A 52 11.01 -21.19 -2.99
CA LEU A 52 11.60 -22.37 -2.36
C LEU A 52 10.54 -23.45 -2.16
N PRO A 53 10.84 -24.74 -2.43
CA PRO A 53 9.93 -25.85 -2.15
C PRO A 53 9.57 -25.92 -0.66
N ASP A 54 8.32 -26.22 -0.34
CA ASP A 54 7.79 -26.47 0.99
C ASP A 54 8.02 -25.37 2.06
N VAL A 55 8.45 -24.19 1.64
CA VAL A 55 8.63 -23.01 2.50
C VAL A 55 7.56 -21.96 2.16
N ASP A 56 7.13 -21.21 3.15
CA ASP A 56 6.21 -20.09 2.95
C ASP A 56 6.77 -19.09 1.92
N SER A 57 5.94 -18.66 0.99
CA SER A 57 6.34 -17.76 -0.08
C SER A 57 6.77 -16.38 0.46
N LEU A 58 7.59 -15.67 -0.31
CA LEU A 58 7.91 -14.25 -0.02
C LEU A 58 6.66 -13.37 0.02
N TYR A 59 5.62 -13.71 -0.75
CA TYR A 59 4.36 -12.99 -0.74
C TYR A 59 3.68 -13.04 0.63
N PHE A 60 3.66 -14.20 1.29
CA PHE A 60 3.16 -14.32 2.65
C PHE A 60 4.10 -13.65 3.67
N THR A 61 5.39 -13.96 3.61
CA THR A 61 6.34 -13.50 4.63
C THR A 61 6.44 -11.99 4.70
N MET A 62 6.43 -11.30 3.56
CA MET A 62 6.54 -9.84 3.48
C MET A 62 5.31 -9.10 4.02
N LEU A 63 4.13 -9.72 4.05
CA LEU A 63 2.87 -9.10 4.49
C LEU A 63 2.47 -9.50 5.92
N ASN A 64 3.21 -10.41 6.56
CA ASN A 64 2.84 -10.95 7.86
C ASN A 64 3.96 -10.87 8.92
N CYS A 65 4.98 -10.05 8.68
CA CYS A 65 5.99 -9.75 9.70
C CYS A 65 5.35 -9.21 10.98
N ASN A 66 5.94 -9.52 12.13
CA ASN A 66 5.51 -9.09 13.46
C ASN A 66 4.14 -9.61 13.92
N LYS A 67 3.58 -10.62 13.25
CA LYS A 67 2.30 -11.24 13.66
C LYS A 67 2.55 -12.58 14.37
N ARG A 68 1.55 -13.00 15.14
CA ARG A 68 1.42 -14.38 15.64
C ARG A 68 0.41 -15.12 14.76
N SER A 69 0.59 -16.41 14.50
CA SER A 69 -0.35 -17.24 13.72
C SER A 69 -0.99 -18.30 14.57
N ILE A 70 -2.30 -18.43 14.45
CA ILE A 70 -3.10 -19.54 14.97
C ILE A 70 -3.97 -20.11 13.84
N THR A 71 -4.28 -21.40 13.95
CA THR A 71 -5.18 -22.09 13.00
C THR A 71 -6.53 -22.36 13.64
N LEU A 72 -7.64 -22.14 12.91
CA LEU A 72 -8.99 -22.43 13.41
C LEU A 72 -9.97 -22.74 12.28
N ASN A 73 -10.64 -23.87 12.36
CA ASN A 73 -11.74 -24.22 11.48
C ASN A 73 -13.06 -23.61 12.01
N THR A 74 -13.39 -22.43 11.59
CA THR A 74 -14.60 -21.69 11.99
C THR A 74 -15.90 -22.29 11.46
N LYS A 75 -15.85 -23.38 10.67
CA LYS A 75 -17.04 -24.12 10.22
C LYS A 75 -17.58 -25.10 11.26
N THR A 76 -16.77 -25.49 12.24
CA THR A 76 -17.16 -26.36 13.33
C THR A 76 -17.79 -25.56 14.47
N GLU A 77 -18.72 -26.17 15.25
CA GLU A 77 -19.32 -25.47 16.38
C GLU A 77 -18.26 -25.11 17.43
N ARG A 78 -17.33 -26.04 17.72
CA ARG A 78 -16.24 -25.76 18.67
C ARG A 78 -15.34 -24.62 18.17
N GLY A 79 -15.07 -24.55 16.85
CA GLY A 79 -14.33 -23.44 16.24
C GLY A 79 -15.06 -22.10 16.39
N LYS A 80 -16.39 -22.07 16.28
CA LYS A 80 -17.19 -20.85 16.51
C LYS A 80 -17.17 -20.41 17.97
N GLU A 81 -17.22 -21.36 18.92
CA GLU A 81 -17.08 -21.07 20.35
C GLU A 81 -15.71 -20.43 20.64
N ILE A 82 -14.63 -21.02 20.13
CA ILE A 82 -13.27 -20.47 20.27
C ILE A 82 -13.17 -19.07 19.63
N LEU A 83 -13.72 -18.88 18.42
CA LEU A 83 -13.76 -17.58 17.78
C LEU A 83 -14.52 -16.54 18.63
N THR A 84 -15.61 -16.94 19.29
CA THR A 84 -16.35 -16.07 20.22
C THR A 84 -15.45 -15.59 21.37
N GLU A 85 -14.64 -16.48 21.95
CA GLU A 85 -13.70 -16.11 23.02
C GLU A 85 -12.56 -15.18 22.49
N LEU A 86 -12.05 -15.43 21.29
CA LEU A 86 -11.05 -14.56 20.65
C LEU A 86 -11.62 -13.15 20.42
N ILE A 87 -12.85 -13.03 19.91
CA ILE A 87 -13.54 -11.75 19.72
C ILE A 87 -13.71 -11.01 21.08
N ARG A 88 -14.10 -11.74 22.13
CA ARG A 88 -14.29 -11.14 23.46
C ARG A 88 -13.00 -10.51 24.02
N ARG A 89 -11.86 -11.08 23.69
CA ARG A 89 -10.54 -10.66 24.19
C ARG A 89 -9.79 -9.73 23.26
N SER A 90 -10.38 -9.35 22.13
CA SER A 90 -9.73 -8.50 21.13
C SER A 90 -10.24 -7.06 21.18
N ASP A 91 -9.37 -6.11 20.94
CA ASP A 91 -9.72 -4.70 20.79
C ASP A 91 -10.17 -4.37 19.37
N VAL A 92 -9.58 -5.07 18.40
CA VAL A 92 -9.83 -4.88 16.97
C VAL A 92 -10.04 -6.26 16.34
N MET A 93 -10.99 -6.37 15.44
CA MET A 93 -11.16 -7.51 14.53
C MET A 93 -11.12 -6.98 13.11
N VAL A 94 -10.29 -7.58 12.26
CA VAL A 94 -10.16 -7.19 10.84
C VAL A 94 -10.45 -8.39 9.94
N GLU A 95 -11.28 -8.17 8.90
CA GLU A 95 -11.56 -9.19 7.88
C GLU A 95 -11.64 -8.58 6.47
N ASN A 96 -11.36 -9.38 5.46
CA ASN A 96 -11.50 -9.01 4.05
C ASN A 96 -12.11 -10.14 3.21
N PHE A 97 -13.00 -10.92 3.81
CA PHE A 97 -13.76 -11.95 3.11
C PHE A 97 -14.75 -11.35 2.11
N GLY A 98 -15.25 -12.18 1.21
CA GLY A 98 -16.32 -11.79 0.29
C GLY A 98 -17.59 -11.33 1.04
N PRO A 99 -18.47 -10.56 0.36
CA PRO A 99 -19.66 -9.98 0.97
C PRO A 99 -20.50 -11.01 1.75
N GLY A 100 -20.92 -10.66 2.98
CA GLY A 100 -21.75 -11.49 3.85
C GLY A 100 -21.10 -12.78 4.38
N ALA A 101 -19.79 -13.00 4.16
CA ALA A 101 -19.15 -14.25 4.59
C ALA A 101 -19.11 -14.38 6.12
N VAL A 102 -18.76 -13.31 6.84
CA VAL A 102 -18.72 -13.30 8.30
C VAL A 102 -20.12 -13.46 8.89
N ASP A 103 -21.12 -12.86 8.27
CA ASP A 103 -22.54 -13.03 8.68
C ASP A 103 -23.00 -14.48 8.53
N ARG A 104 -22.62 -15.14 7.41
CA ARG A 104 -22.92 -16.57 7.19
C ARG A 104 -22.18 -17.50 8.16
N MET A 105 -21.07 -17.07 8.75
CA MET A 105 -20.42 -17.79 9.85
C MET A 105 -21.18 -17.66 11.17
N GLY A 106 -22.17 -16.78 11.25
CA GLY A 106 -22.96 -16.49 12.45
C GLY A 106 -22.45 -15.27 13.25
N PHE A 107 -21.54 -14.50 12.70
CA PHE A 107 -20.92 -13.33 13.34
C PHE A 107 -21.32 -12.02 12.64
N THR A 108 -22.63 -11.71 12.66
CA THR A 108 -23.14 -10.40 12.25
C THR A 108 -22.55 -9.28 13.13
N TRP A 109 -22.56 -8.05 12.64
CA TRP A 109 -22.09 -6.90 13.44
C TRP A 109 -22.81 -6.82 14.81
N ASP A 110 -24.14 -7.04 14.84
CA ASP A 110 -24.87 -7.01 16.10
C ASP A 110 -24.40 -8.11 17.06
N ARG A 111 -24.14 -9.31 16.54
CA ARG A 111 -23.59 -10.40 17.34
C ARG A 111 -22.17 -10.12 17.85
N ILE A 112 -21.31 -9.59 17.02
CA ILE A 112 -19.94 -9.20 17.41
C ILE A 112 -19.99 -8.14 18.51
N ARG A 113 -20.85 -7.15 18.37
CA ARG A 113 -21.04 -6.08 19.37
C ARG A 113 -21.65 -6.60 20.69
N GLU A 114 -22.52 -7.60 20.65
CA GLU A 114 -23.03 -8.27 21.86
C GLU A 114 -21.89 -9.01 22.60
N ILE A 115 -21.02 -9.72 21.87
CA ILE A 115 -19.88 -10.43 22.45
C ILE A 115 -18.89 -9.44 23.09
N ASN A 116 -18.58 -8.34 22.39
CA ASN A 116 -17.65 -7.32 22.85
C ASN A 116 -18.10 -5.91 22.42
N PRO A 117 -18.77 -5.15 23.30
CA PRO A 117 -19.25 -3.81 22.99
C PRO A 117 -18.14 -2.77 22.72
N ARG A 118 -16.90 -3.10 23.08
CA ARG A 118 -15.74 -2.22 22.88
C ARG A 118 -14.96 -2.51 21.60
N ILE A 119 -15.29 -3.56 20.88
CA ILE A 119 -14.51 -3.98 19.71
C ILE A 119 -14.63 -2.99 18.54
N VAL A 120 -13.51 -2.71 17.91
CA VAL A 120 -13.45 -2.03 16.60
C VAL A 120 -13.47 -3.14 15.53
N TYR A 121 -14.55 -3.22 14.76
CA TYR A 121 -14.69 -4.21 13.69
C TYR A 121 -14.42 -3.57 12.33
N ALA A 122 -13.28 -3.87 11.73
CA ALA A 122 -12.89 -3.38 10.42
C ALA A 122 -13.15 -4.41 9.32
N SER A 123 -13.89 -4.00 8.30
CA SER A 123 -14.28 -4.84 7.16
C SER A 123 -13.83 -4.21 5.86
N VAL A 124 -13.06 -4.96 5.07
CA VAL A 124 -12.59 -4.56 3.74
C VAL A 124 -13.43 -5.27 2.68
N LYS A 125 -13.98 -4.51 1.75
CA LYS A 125 -14.73 -5.02 0.61
C LYS A 125 -14.22 -4.41 -0.70
N GLY A 126 -14.52 -5.04 -1.83
CA GLY A 126 -14.19 -4.48 -3.13
C GLY A 126 -14.92 -3.16 -3.40
N PHE A 127 -16.21 -3.14 -3.07
CA PHE A 127 -17.12 -2.04 -3.36
C PHE A 127 -17.93 -1.64 -2.14
N GLY A 128 -18.43 -0.41 -2.14
CA GLY A 128 -19.41 0.06 -1.16
C GLY A 128 -20.82 -0.45 -1.43
N GLU A 129 -21.79 0.00 -0.61
CA GLU A 129 -23.19 -0.30 -0.82
C GLU A 129 -23.70 0.28 -2.16
N GLY A 130 -24.42 -0.52 -2.92
CA GLY A 130 -24.96 -0.14 -4.22
C GLY A 130 -24.95 -1.30 -5.23
N PRO A 131 -25.01 -1.01 -6.52
CA PRO A 131 -25.14 -2.05 -7.56
C PRO A 131 -23.95 -3.00 -7.67
N TYR A 132 -22.79 -2.67 -7.10
CA TYR A 132 -21.56 -3.46 -7.16
C TYR A 132 -21.25 -4.19 -5.85
N THR A 133 -22.10 -4.11 -4.83
CA THR A 133 -21.85 -4.63 -3.47
C THR A 133 -21.36 -6.08 -3.48
N ASP A 134 -21.95 -6.92 -4.32
CA ASP A 134 -21.64 -8.37 -4.38
C ASP A 134 -20.57 -8.72 -5.41
N PHE A 135 -19.99 -7.74 -6.09
CA PHE A 135 -18.95 -8.00 -7.10
C PHE A 135 -17.63 -8.36 -6.44
N LYS A 136 -16.91 -9.28 -7.09
CA LYS A 136 -15.56 -9.64 -6.68
C LYS A 136 -14.57 -8.57 -7.10
N ALA A 137 -13.65 -8.24 -6.22
CA ALA A 137 -12.57 -7.29 -6.51
C ALA A 137 -11.22 -7.89 -6.11
N TYR A 138 -10.21 -7.48 -6.84
CA TYR A 138 -8.80 -7.61 -6.56
C TYR A 138 -8.13 -6.28 -6.85
N GLU A 139 -6.85 -6.15 -6.54
CA GLU A 139 -6.03 -4.96 -6.77
C GLU A 139 -6.37 -4.22 -8.08
N VAL A 140 -6.20 -4.88 -9.22
CA VAL A 140 -6.38 -4.26 -10.53
C VAL A 140 -7.85 -3.93 -10.87
N VAL A 141 -8.81 -4.68 -10.31
CA VAL A 141 -10.23 -4.37 -10.46
C VAL A 141 -10.58 -3.09 -9.70
N ALA A 142 -10.02 -2.91 -8.50
CA ALA A 142 -10.18 -1.68 -7.72
C ALA A 142 -9.52 -0.49 -8.43
N GLN A 143 -8.35 -0.67 -9.04
CA GLN A 143 -7.70 0.37 -9.86
C GLN A 143 -8.56 0.78 -11.06
N ALA A 144 -9.14 -0.19 -11.77
CA ALA A 144 -10.00 0.07 -12.91
C ALA A 144 -11.24 0.87 -12.52
N MET A 145 -11.97 0.42 -11.51
CA MET A 145 -13.24 1.03 -11.10
C MET A 145 -13.05 2.23 -10.15
N GLY A 146 -11.87 2.46 -9.63
CA GLY A 146 -11.51 3.62 -8.81
C GLY A 146 -10.92 4.79 -9.60
N GLY A 147 -10.79 4.67 -10.93
CA GLY A 147 -10.36 5.76 -11.82
C GLY A 147 -8.84 5.88 -12.03
N SER A 148 -8.03 5.02 -11.43
CA SER A 148 -6.56 5.06 -11.62
C SER A 148 -6.15 4.70 -13.03
N MET A 149 -6.71 3.62 -13.58
CA MET A 149 -6.27 3.09 -14.87
C MET A 149 -6.62 4.01 -16.04
N SER A 150 -7.77 4.71 -15.99
CA SER A 150 -8.19 5.61 -17.07
C SER A 150 -7.20 6.76 -17.30
N THR A 151 -6.45 7.13 -16.26
CA THR A 151 -5.48 8.25 -16.29
C THR A 151 -4.03 7.80 -16.20
N THR A 152 -3.76 6.48 -16.26
CA THR A 152 -2.41 5.88 -16.24
C THR A 152 -2.11 5.25 -17.58
N GLY A 153 -0.98 5.61 -18.18
CA GLY A 153 -0.52 5.11 -19.48
C GLY A 153 -0.15 6.23 -20.42
N PHE A 154 0.35 5.88 -21.59
CA PHE A 154 0.60 6.82 -22.68
C PHE A 154 -0.69 7.12 -23.44
N GLU A 155 -0.76 8.29 -24.09
CA GLU A 155 -1.95 8.77 -24.80
C GLU A 155 -2.43 7.82 -25.88
N ASP A 156 -1.52 7.28 -26.66
CA ASP A 156 -1.73 6.35 -27.77
C ASP A 156 -1.80 4.87 -27.35
N GLY A 157 -1.66 4.59 -26.03
CA GLY A 157 -1.68 3.25 -25.48
C GLY A 157 -3.00 2.89 -24.75
N PRO A 158 -3.16 1.62 -24.35
CA PRO A 158 -4.28 1.22 -23.50
C PRO A 158 -4.16 1.78 -22.08
N PRO A 159 -5.25 1.80 -21.28
CA PRO A 159 -5.17 2.02 -19.84
C PRO A 159 -4.22 1.03 -19.16
N LEU A 160 -3.38 1.51 -18.23
CA LEU A 160 -2.42 0.69 -17.50
C LEU A 160 -2.71 0.70 -16.00
N ALA A 161 -2.47 -0.44 -15.35
CA ALA A 161 -2.39 -0.49 -13.89
C ALA A 161 -1.05 0.12 -13.43
N THR A 162 -1.06 0.77 -12.25
CA THR A 162 0.20 1.19 -11.63
C THR A 162 0.94 -0.02 -11.05
N GLY A 163 2.27 0.04 -10.96
CA GLY A 163 3.07 -0.97 -10.27
C GLY A 163 2.88 -0.97 -8.74
N ALA A 164 2.44 0.15 -8.16
CA ALA A 164 2.10 0.26 -6.75
C ALA A 164 0.73 -0.38 -6.48
N GLN A 165 0.64 -1.16 -5.40
CA GLN A 165 -0.58 -1.88 -4.99
C GLN A 165 -1.56 -0.91 -4.27
N ILE A 166 -2.10 0.06 -5.02
CA ILE A 166 -2.97 1.11 -4.46
C ILE A 166 -4.37 0.62 -4.11
N GLY A 167 -4.86 -0.43 -4.80
CA GLY A 167 -6.13 -1.09 -4.49
C GLY A 167 -6.05 -1.93 -3.21
N ASP A 168 -4.98 -2.66 -3.01
CA ASP A 168 -4.77 -3.49 -1.82
C ASP A 168 -4.09 -2.71 -0.69
N SER A 169 -2.79 -2.44 -0.81
CA SER A 169 -2.01 -1.79 0.26
C SER A 169 -2.46 -0.35 0.51
N GLY A 170 -2.89 0.38 -0.54
CA GLY A 170 -3.51 1.69 -0.38
C GLY A 170 -4.80 1.63 0.44
N THR A 171 -5.62 0.60 0.24
CA THR A 171 -6.79 0.32 1.09
C THR A 171 -6.37 0.01 2.53
N GLY A 172 -5.31 -0.78 2.72
CA GLY A 172 -4.76 -1.09 4.03
C GLY A 172 -4.44 0.15 4.86
N VAL A 173 -3.83 1.16 4.25
CA VAL A 173 -3.55 2.45 4.92
C VAL A 173 -4.84 3.15 5.39
N HIS A 174 -5.89 3.15 4.56
CA HIS A 174 -7.19 3.73 4.94
C HIS A 174 -7.85 2.96 6.08
N VAL A 175 -7.71 1.62 6.08
CA VAL A 175 -8.22 0.76 7.19
C VAL A 175 -7.52 1.11 8.50
N VAL A 176 -6.20 1.25 8.49
CA VAL A 176 -5.42 1.65 9.68
C VAL A 176 -5.89 3.01 10.19
N ALA A 177 -6.03 4.01 9.32
CA ALA A 177 -6.53 5.32 9.71
C ALA A 177 -7.92 5.24 10.36
N GLY A 178 -8.82 4.43 9.79
CA GLY A 178 -10.16 4.20 10.35
C GLY A 178 -10.12 3.49 11.71
N ILE A 179 -9.28 2.47 11.87
CA ILE A 179 -9.11 1.74 13.14
C ILE A 179 -8.55 2.67 14.22
N LEU A 180 -7.50 3.45 13.93
CA LEU A 180 -6.92 4.38 14.90
C LEU A 180 -7.91 5.45 15.32
N ALA A 181 -8.69 6.02 14.40
CA ALA A 181 -9.76 6.96 14.72
C ALA A 181 -10.85 6.32 15.60
N ALA A 182 -11.23 5.08 15.31
CA ALA A 182 -12.22 4.35 16.10
C ALA A 182 -11.70 3.99 17.51
N LEU A 183 -10.43 3.60 17.63
CA LEU A 183 -9.77 3.37 18.93
C LEU A 183 -9.72 4.67 19.75
N TYR A 184 -9.31 5.78 19.14
CA TYR A 184 -9.30 7.09 19.81
C TYR A 184 -10.70 7.49 20.28
N GLN A 185 -11.74 7.35 19.45
CA GLN A 185 -13.12 7.64 19.86
C GLN A 185 -13.57 6.72 21.01
N ARG A 186 -13.16 5.45 20.99
CA ARG A 186 -13.47 4.47 22.04
C ARG A 186 -12.98 4.91 23.42
N GLU A 187 -11.83 5.57 23.50
CA GLU A 187 -11.31 6.09 24.79
C GLU A 187 -12.25 7.12 25.42
N HIS A 188 -12.99 7.87 24.60
CA HIS A 188 -13.95 8.87 25.08
C HIS A 188 -15.37 8.31 25.30
N THR A 189 -15.77 7.32 24.49
CA THR A 189 -17.16 6.80 24.50
C THR A 189 -17.33 5.49 25.25
N GLY A 190 -16.24 4.78 25.48
CA GLY A 190 -16.25 3.41 26.02
C GLY A 190 -16.77 2.35 25.02
N ARG A 191 -17.09 2.73 23.78
CA ARG A 191 -17.74 1.85 22.77
C ARG A 191 -16.87 1.72 21.52
N GLY A 192 -16.78 0.50 21.00
CA GLY A 192 -16.27 0.23 19.69
C GLY A 192 -17.25 0.59 18.57
N GLN A 193 -16.82 0.43 17.32
CA GLN A 193 -17.64 0.68 16.15
C GLN A 193 -17.20 -0.14 14.94
N ARG A 194 -18.03 -0.15 13.92
CA ARG A 194 -17.70 -0.76 12.62
C ARG A 194 -16.96 0.25 11.75
N VAL A 195 -15.88 -0.22 11.11
CA VAL A 195 -15.08 0.54 10.12
C VAL A 195 -15.20 -0.20 8.79
N ASN A 196 -15.88 0.38 7.81
CA ASN A 196 -16.03 -0.19 6.48
C ASN A 196 -15.13 0.56 5.50
N VAL A 197 -14.30 -0.16 4.75
CA VAL A 197 -13.47 0.41 3.70
C VAL A 197 -13.67 -0.38 2.42
N ALA A 198 -14.05 0.32 1.33
CA ALA A 198 -14.11 -0.28 -0.01
C ALA A 198 -12.84 0.02 -0.77
N MET A 199 -12.27 -0.98 -1.45
CA MET A 199 -11.06 -0.83 -2.26
C MET A 199 -11.25 0.22 -3.36
N GLN A 200 -12.39 0.20 -4.04
CA GLN A 200 -12.74 1.24 -5.04
C GLN A 200 -12.69 2.65 -4.44
N HIS A 201 -13.23 2.85 -3.24
CA HIS A 201 -13.26 4.17 -2.59
C HIS A 201 -11.86 4.63 -2.17
N ALA A 202 -11.01 3.71 -1.72
CA ALA A 202 -9.62 4.00 -1.40
C ALA A 202 -8.84 4.46 -2.63
N VAL A 203 -8.97 3.73 -3.76
CA VAL A 203 -8.36 4.13 -5.04
C VAL A 203 -8.88 5.48 -5.50
N LEU A 204 -10.20 5.70 -5.47
CA LEU A 204 -10.81 6.99 -5.84
C LEU A 204 -10.24 8.14 -5.00
N ASN A 205 -10.08 7.94 -3.68
CA ASN A 205 -9.47 8.96 -2.81
C ASN A 205 -8.01 9.26 -3.21
N LEU A 206 -7.24 8.26 -3.58
CA LEU A 206 -5.86 8.44 -4.05
C LEU A 206 -5.79 9.16 -5.41
N CYS A 207 -6.81 8.96 -6.27
CA CYS A 207 -6.92 9.57 -7.59
C CYS A 207 -7.67 10.91 -7.60
N ARG A 208 -8.10 11.45 -6.45
CA ARG A 208 -8.99 12.64 -6.35
C ARG A 208 -8.50 13.87 -7.11
N VAL A 209 -7.20 14.01 -7.32
CA VAL A 209 -6.63 15.13 -8.09
C VAL A 209 -7.11 15.13 -9.55
N LYS A 210 -7.36 13.95 -10.13
CA LYS A 210 -7.88 13.83 -11.49
C LYS A 210 -9.35 14.27 -11.59
N LEU A 211 -10.12 14.19 -10.51
CA LEU A 211 -11.48 14.76 -10.45
C LEU A 211 -11.46 16.30 -10.52
N ARG A 212 -10.40 16.95 -10.01
CA ARG A 212 -10.19 18.39 -10.20
C ARG A 212 -10.03 18.70 -11.69
N ASP A 213 -9.22 17.93 -12.40
CA ASP A 213 -8.96 18.17 -13.82
C ASP A 213 -10.22 17.91 -14.65
N GLN A 214 -10.99 16.87 -14.34
CA GLN A 214 -12.28 16.61 -14.96
C GLN A 214 -13.27 17.78 -14.80
N GLN A 215 -13.31 18.41 -13.61
CA GLN A 215 -14.16 19.58 -13.40
C GLN A 215 -13.66 20.82 -14.16
N ARG A 216 -12.33 20.96 -14.31
CA ARG A 216 -11.74 22.06 -15.12
C ARG A 216 -12.08 21.93 -16.60
N LEU A 217 -12.10 20.71 -17.14
CA LEU A 217 -12.49 20.43 -18.53
C LEU A 217 -13.89 20.92 -18.88
N ALA A 218 -14.82 20.99 -17.92
CA ALA A 218 -16.15 21.56 -18.12
C ALA A 218 -16.12 23.08 -18.47
N HIS A 219 -14.99 23.75 -18.25
CA HIS A 219 -14.78 25.17 -18.55
C HIS A 219 -13.87 25.40 -19.78
N GLY A 220 -13.52 24.34 -20.50
CA GLY A 220 -12.71 24.38 -21.72
C GLY A 220 -11.48 23.48 -21.66
N PRO A 221 -10.77 23.33 -22.80
CA PRO A 221 -9.59 22.48 -22.91
C PRO A 221 -8.50 22.87 -21.92
N LEU A 222 -7.79 21.88 -21.41
CA LEU A 222 -6.63 22.06 -20.52
C LEU A 222 -5.36 22.05 -21.36
N ALA A 223 -4.59 23.14 -21.32
CA ALA A 223 -3.36 23.26 -22.10
C ALA A 223 -2.28 22.22 -21.76
N GLU A 224 -2.33 21.70 -20.53
CA GLU A 224 -1.47 20.62 -20.09
C GLU A 224 -1.87 19.22 -20.60
N TYR A 225 -3.05 19.09 -21.21
CA TYR A 225 -3.56 17.85 -21.79
C TYR A 225 -4.06 18.12 -23.21
N PRO A 226 -3.19 18.33 -24.19
CA PRO A 226 -3.56 18.76 -25.54
C PRO A 226 -4.14 17.64 -26.42
N ASN A 227 -4.63 16.54 -25.84
CA ASN A 227 -5.11 15.37 -26.57
C ASN A 227 -6.61 15.47 -26.84
N GLU A 228 -6.99 15.67 -28.11
CA GLU A 228 -8.38 15.80 -28.56
C GLU A 228 -9.11 14.46 -28.64
N ASP A 229 -8.40 13.31 -28.69
CA ASP A 229 -8.98 11.98 -28.80
C ASP A 229 -9.78 11.55 -27.56
N PHE A 230 -9.56 12.22 -26.41
CA PHE A 230 -10.29 11.96 -25.17
C PHE A 230 -11.56 12.78 -24.99
N GLY A 231 -11.85 13.71 -25.91
CA GLY A 231 -13.06 14.53 -25.86
C GLY A 231 -13.18 15.32 -24.56
N ASP A 232 -14.19 15.03 -23.75
CA ASP A 232 -14.48 15.67 -22.47
C ASP A 232 -13.95 14.87 -21.23
N GLU A 233 -13.08 13.88 -21.45
CA GLU A 233 -12.45 13.08 -20.39
C GLU A 233 -10.99 13.52 -20.14
N VAL A 234 -10.52 13.37 -18.90
CA VAL A 234 -9.11 13.59 -18.56
C VAL A 234 -8.24 12.51 -19.22
N PRO A 235 -7.31 12.87 -20.11
CA PRO A 235 -6.52 11.90 -20.84
C PRO A 235 -5.43 11.23 -19.97
N ARG A 236 -4.95 10.09 -20.44
CA ARG A 236 -3.64 9.58 -20.06
C ARG A 236 -2.57 10.50 -20.61
N SER A 237 -1.56 10.79 -19.81
CA SER A 237 -0.53 11.74 -20.18
C SER A 237 0.91 11.22 -19.99
N GLY A 238 1.05 9.89 -19.91
CA GLY A 238 2.36 9.25 -19.69
C GLY A 238 3.03 9.77 -18.43
N ASN A 239 4.23 10.28 -18.59
CA ASN A 239 5.02 10.87 -17.50
C ASN A 239 4.76 12.36 -17.28
N ALA A 240 3.87 13.00 -18.05
CA ALA A 240 3.57 14.40 -17.86
C ALA A 240 2.82 14.62 -16.55
N SER A 241 3.35 15.50 -15.69
CA SER A 241 2.61 16.02 -14.55
C SER A 241 1.80 17.24 -15.00
N GLY A 242 0.49 17.22 -14.77
CA GLY A 242 -0.35 18.39 -15.02
C GLY A 242 -0.01 19.55 -14.07
N GLY A 243 -0.29 20.77 -14.49
CA GLY A 243 -0.15 21.97 -13.68
C GLY A 243 1.08 22.82 -14.01
N GLY A 244 1.30 23.87 -13.19
CA GLY A 244 2.32 24.91 -13.45
C GLY A 244 3.78 24.47 -13.30
N GLN A 245 4.04 23.21 -12.97
CA GLN A 245 5.36 22.64 -12.81
C GLN A 245 5.46 21.36 -13.65
N PRO A 246 5.70 21.48 -14.98
CA PRO A 246 5.77 20.32 -15.84
C PRO A 246 6.94 19.41 -15.45
N GLY A 247 6.71 18.11 -15.52
CA GLY A 247 7.72 17.09 -15.25
C GLY A 247 7.72 16.01 -16.32
N TRP A 248 8.86 15.37 -16.49
CA TRP A 248 9.05 14.27 -17.44
C TRP A 248 10.19 13.35 -17.00
N ALA A 249 10.14 12.09 -17.44
CA ALA A 249 11.27 11.17 -17.31
C ALA A 249 12.18 11.29 -18.55
N VAL A 250 13.39 11.79 -18.37
CA VAL A 250 14.38 11.98 -19.43
C VAL A 250 15.42 10.86 -19.40
N LYS A 251 15.83 10.41 -20.60
CA LYS A 251 16.84 9.35 -20.76
C LYS A 251 18.22 9.80 -20.30
N CYS A 252 18.99 8.84 -19.78
CA CYS A 252 20.39 8.99 -19.38
C CYS A 252 21.26 7.90 -20.04
N ALA A 253 22.58 8.11 -20.07
CA ALA A 253 23.51 7.08 -20.47
C ALA A 253 23.58 5.93 -19.43
N PRO A 254 23.91 4.70 -19.84
CA PRO A 254 24.13 4.21 -21.21
C PRO A 254 22.84 3.90 -21.99
N GLY A 255 21.64 4.13 -21.43
CA GLY A 255 20.36 3.95 -22.13
C GLY A 255 19.70 2.61 -21.86
N GLY A 256 19.93 1.99 -20.71
CA GLY A 256 19.22 0.80 -20.23
C GLY A 256 17.76 1.10 -19.84
N PRO A 257 17.00 0.07 -19.48
CA PRO A 257 15.56 0.18 -19.25
C PRO A 257 15.18 1.10 -18.08
N ASN A 258 16.08 1.35 -17.12
CA ASN A 258 15.89 2.23 -15.96
C ASN A 258 16.90 3.38 -15.91
N ASP A 259 17.62 3.66 -17.02
CA ASP A 259 18.52 4.78 -17.11
C ASP A 259 17.76 6.07 -17.46
N TYR A 260 16.97 6.52 -16.49
CA TYR A 260 16.15 7.73 -16.57
C TYR A 260 16.22 8.54 -15.29
N VAL A 261 16.02 9.84 -15.42
CA VAL A 261 15.79 10.76 -14.30
C VAL A 261 14.46 11.46 -14.51
N TYR A 262 13.62 11.49 -13.50
CA TYR A 262 12.42 12.33 -13.51
C TYR A 262 12.80 13.74 -13.10
N VAL A 263 12.46 14.74 -13.93
CA VAL A 263 12.81 16.15 -13.72
C VAL A 263 11.55 16.99 -13.66
N ILE A 264 11.47 17.92 -12.71
CA ILE A 264 10.37 18.90 -12.61
C ILE A 264 10.94 20.29 -12.92
N VAL A 265 10.35 20.96 -13.90
CA VAL A 265 10.78 22.31 -14.33
C VAL A 265 9.93 23.35 -13.61
N GLN A 266 10.46 23.85 -12.48
CA GLN A 266 9.83 24.94 -11.76
C GLN A 266 10.08 26.29 -12.46
N PRO A 267 9.19 27.31 -12.28
CA PRO A 267 9.42 28.64 -12.88
C PRO A 267 10.79 29.23 -12.56
N VAL A 268 11.21 29.15 -11.29
CA VAL A 268 12.49 29.66 -10.81
C VAL A 268 13.70 28.84 -11.28
N GLY A 269 13.48 27.56 -11.62
CA GLY A 269 14.53 26.65 -12.07
C GLY A 269 14.85 26.75 -13.56
N TRP A 270 14.07 27.53 -14.36
CA TRP A 270 14.25 27.54 -15.80
C TRP A 270 15.59 28.11 -16.26
N ARG A 271 16.00 29.28 -15.72
CA ARG A 271 17.30 29.90 -16.08
C ARG A 271 18.48 28.97 -15.70
N PRO A 272 18.60 28.49 -14.43
CA PRO A 272 19.65 27.54 -14.08
C PRO A 272 19.65 26.29 -14.95
N LEU A 273 18.47 25.77 -15.30
CA LEU A 273 18.35 24.58 -16.15
C LEU A 273 18.83 24.87 -17.58
N SER A 274 18.42 26.00 -18.18
CA SER A 274 18.84 26.37 -19.54
C SER A 274 20.34 26.56 -19.63
N GLU A 275 20.97 27.15 -18.61
CA GLU A 275 22.42 27.28 -18.51
C GLU A 275 23.11 25.91 -18.40
N LEU A 276 22.57 25.03 -17.53
CA LEU A 276 23.11 23.69 -17.30
C LEU A 276 23.07 22.79 -18.54
N ILE A 277 22.01 22.86 -19.34
CA ILE A 277 21.89 22.12 -20.60
C ILE A 277 22.62 22.77 -21.79
N GLY A 278 23.38 23.85 -21.54
CA GLY A 278 24.15 24.56 -22.57
C GLY A 278 23.33 25.42 -23.52
N ARG A 279 22.15 25.86 -23.09
CA ARG A 279 21.21 26.70 -23.88
C ARG A 279 20.77 27.95 -23.10
N PRO A 280 21.76 28.77 -22.63
CA PRO A 280 21.46 29.94 -21.78
C PRO A 280 20.56 30.98 -22.47
N GLU A 281 20.57 31.04 -23.80
CA GLU A 281 19.74 31.95 -24.59
C GLU A 281 18.23 31.73 -24.36
N LEU A 282 17.80 30.51 -24.02
CA LEU A 282 16.40 30.17 -23.77
C LEU A 282 15.83 30.82 -22.50
N ALA A 283 16.71 31.28 -21.60
CA ALA A 283 16.26 31.93 -20.37
C ALA A 283 15.60 33.29 -20.64
N ASP A 284 16.08 34.01 -21.68
CA ASP A 284 15.63 35.36 -22.04
C ASP A 284 14.79 35.40 -23.33
N ASP A 285 14.67 34.28 -24.02
CA ASP A 285 13.82 34.16 -25.22
C ASP A 285 12.34 34.27 -24.85
N PRO A 286 11.58 35.23 -25.44
CA PRO A 286 10.15 35.39 -25.15
C PRO A 286 9.31 34.13 -25.34
N GLU A 287 9.71 33.20 -26.22
CA GLU A 287 9.06 31.93 -26.45
C GLU A 287 9.30 30.91 -25.34
N TRP A 288 10.30 31.12 -24.46
CA TRP A 288 10.75 30.17 -23.44
C TRP A 288 10.81 30.76 -22.04
N ALA A 289 10.91 32.08 -21.91
CA ALA A 289 11.22 32.72 -20.62
C ALA A 289 10.13 32.49 -19.55
N THR A 290 8.87 32.38 -19.93
CA THR A 290 7.76 32.22 -18.98
C THR A 290 7.16 30.81 -18.99
N PRO A 291 6.58 30.34 -17.88
CA PRO A 291 5.87 29.05 -17.86
C PRO A 291 4.78 28.96 -18.95
N GLN A 292 4.03 30.02 -19.17
CA GLN A 292 2.96 30.09 -20.17
C GLN A 292 3.50 29.95 -21.59
N ALA A 293 4.64 30.58 -21.89
CA ALA A 293 5.28 30.46 -23.19
C ALA A 293 5.79 29.03 -23.46
N ARG A 294 6.20 28.30 -22.41
CA ARG A 294 6.68 26.90 -22.51
C ARG A 294 5.56 25.88 -22.68
N LEU A 295 4.34 26.14 -22.20
CA LEU A 295 3.23 25.15 -22.25
C LEU A 295 3.02 24.52 -23.64
N PRO A 296 2.93 25.27 -24.75
CA PRO A 296 2.76 24.66 -26.08
C PRO A 296 4.03 23.97 -26.61
N ARG A 297 5.15 24.04 -25.87
CA ARG A 297 6.47 23.53 -26.28
C ARG A 297 7.03 22.49 -25.30
N LEU A 298 6.20 21.91 -24.42
CA LEU A 298 6.68 20.99 -23.38
C LEU A 298 7.47 19.82 -23.94
N SER A 299 7.00 19.18 -25.00
CA SER A 299 7.70 18.08 -25.66
C SER A 299 9.08 18.51 -26.16
N LYS A 300 9.19 19.69 -26.76
CA LYS A 300 10.47 20.23 -27.23
C LYS A 300 11.40 20.59 -26.07
N MET A 301 10.85 21.13 -24.99
CA MET A 301 11.61 21.43 -23.77
C MET A 301 12.26 20.17 -23.19
N PHE A 302 11.46 19.11 -23.01
CA PHE A 302 11.98 17.86 -22.47
C PHE A 302 12.93 17.14 -23.44
N GLN A 303 12.73 17.29 -24.75
CA GLN A 303 13.70 16.82 -25.73
C GLN A 303 15.07 17.50 -25.55
N LEU A 304 15.13 18.83 -25.37
CA LEU A 304 16.39 19.55 -25.14
C LEU A 304 17.06 19.09 -23.82
N ILE A 305 16.29 18.84 -22.78
CA ILE A 305 16.82 18.29 -21.52
C ILE A 305 17.37 16.89 -21.75
N GLU A 306 16.65 16.05 -22.52
CA GLU A 306 17.08 14.68 -22.82
C GLU A 306 18.32 14.63 -23.72
N GLU A 307 18.46 15.54 -24.67
CA GLU A 307 19.70 15.68 -25.49
C GLU A 307 20.95 15.87 -24.60
N TRP A 308 20.82 16.64 -23.52
CA TRP A 308 21.86 16.80 -22.52
C TRP A 308 22.02 15.60 -21.60
N SER A 309 20.92 15.12 -20.98
CA SER A 309 20.97 14.06 -19.97
C SER A 309 21.38 12.70 -20.55
N SER A 310 21.05 12.42 -21.81
CA SER A 310 21.45 11.17 -22.49
C SER A 310 22.95 11.01 -22.71
N THR A 311 23.73 12.08 -22.51
CA THR A 311 25.21 12.03 -22.55
C THR A 311 25.85 11.66 -21.22
N LEU A 312 25.07 11.57 -20.13
CA LEU A 312 25.54 11.42 -18.75
C LEU A 312 24.86 10.26 -18.04
N PRO A 313 25.55 9.56 -17.13
CA PRO A 313 24.90 8.57 -16.24
C PRO A 313 23.83 9.24 -15.36
N LYS A 314 22.77 8.51 -15.02
CA LYS A 314 21.64 9.06 -14.24
C LYS A 314 22.04 9.66 -12.88
N TRP A 315 23.04 9.11 -12.23
CA TRP A 315 23.55 9.63 -10.95
C TRP A 315 24.30 10.97 -11.12
N GLU A 316 25.03 11.14 -12.22
CA GLU A 316 25.67 12.41 -12.53
C GLU A 316 24.64 13.49 -12.92
N VAL A 317 23.59 13.10 -13.67
CA VAL A 317 22.44 13.98 -13.95
C VAL A 317 21.78 14.44 -12.66
N LEU A 318 21.53 13.52 -11.71
CA LEU A 318 20.99 13.83 -10.38
C LEU A 318 21.84 14.87 -9.65
N GLU A 319 23.14 14.64 -9.55
CA GLU A 319 24.06 15.55 -8.85
C GLU A 319 24.07 16.95 -9.47
N ARG A 320 24.15 17.04 -10.79
CA ARG A 320 24.17 18.32 -11.51
C ARG A 320 22.87 19.10 -11.36
N LEU A 321 21.71 18.43 -11.47
CA LEU A 321 20.41 19.06 -11.28
C LEU A 321 20.20 19.54 -9.84
N ASN A 322 20.55 18.72 -8.85
CA ASN A 322 20.46 19.10 -7.43
C ASN A 322 21.37 20.28 -7.07
N ALA A 323 22.59 20.35 -7.64
CA ALA A 323 23.49 21.49 -7.44
C ALA A 323 22.88 22.82 -7.93
N HIS A 324 21.92 22.77 -8.83
CA HIS A 324 21.18 23.93 -9.35
C HIS A 324 19.76 24.07 -8.73
N ASN A 325 19.46 23.34 -7.66
CA ASN A 325 18.16 23.33 -6.99
C ASN A 325 16.99 22.95 -7.93
N ILE A 326 17.21 22.07 -8.88
CA ILE A 326 16.19 21.56 -9.78
C ILE A 326 15.66 20.22 -9.22
N PRO A 327 14.36 20.13 -8.87
CA PRO A 327 13.78 18.90 -8.36
C PRO A 327 13.87 17.75 -9.36
N CYS A 328 14.50 16.66 -8.96
CA CYS A 328 14.70 15.50 -9.81
C CYS A 328 14.91 14.22 -8.96
N GLY A 329 14.75 13.06 -9.61
CA GLY A 329 15.03 11.76 -8.99
C GLY A 329 15.33 10.71 -10.05
N PRO A 330 16.36 9.86 -9.86
CA PRO A 330 16.63 8.75 -10.76
C PRO A 330 15.53 7.70 -10.66
N ILE A 331 15.20 7.07 -11.79
CA ILE A 331 14.33 5.91 -11.80
C ILE A 331 15.12 4.70 -11.29
N LEU A 332 14.81 4.25 -10.09
CA LEU A 332 15.50 3.12 -9.47
C LEU A 332 14.81 1.80 -9.84
N SER A 333 15.61 0.84 -10.28
CA SER A 333 15.15 -0.56 -10.38
C SER A 333 14.97 -1.17 -8.99
N THR A 334 14.20 -2.25 -8.89
CA THR A 334 14.03 -3.00 -7.62
C THR A 334 15.37 -3.51 -7.08
N LYS A 335 16.34 -3.83 -7.96
CA LYS A 335 17.69 -4.19 -7.55
C LYS A 335 18.41 -3.01 -6.87
N GLU A 336 18.39 -1.85 -7.50
CA GLU A 336 19.01 -0.63 -6.93
C GLU A 336 18.35 -0.23 -5.61
N ILE A 337 17.02 -0.40 -5.48
CA ILE A 337 16.30 -0.15 -4.22
C ILE A 337 16.79 -1.08 -3.09
N ILE A 338 16.96 -2.37 -3.37
CA ILE A 338 17.46 -3.34 -2.39
C ILE A 338 18.90 -3.02 -1.96
N GLU A 339 19.73 -2.50 -2.87
CA GLU A 339 21.13 -2.18 -2.65
C GLU A 339 21.35 -0.73 -2.14
N ASP A 340 20.28 0.08 -2.02
CA ASP A 340 20.37 1.48 -1.63
C ASP A 340 20.75 1.65 -0.15
N GLY A 341 21.96 2.18 0.09
CA GLY A 341 22.49 2.41 1.43
C GLY A 341 21.69 3.43 2.25
N SER A 342 21.04 4.39 1.62
CA SER A 342 20.18 5.38 2.31
C SER A 342 18.90 4.72 2.82
N LEU A 343 18.25 3.89 1.99
CA LEU A 343 17.06 3.14 2.41
C LEU A 343 17.40 2.14 3.51
N ALA A 344 18.56 1.48 3.45
CA ALA A 344 19.04 0.60 4.51
C ALA A 344 19.33 1.37 5.81
N ALA A 345 20.00 2.51 5.74
CA ALA A 345 20.30 3.36 6.90
C ALA A 345 19.03 3.92 7.58
N ASN A 346 17.98 4.11 6.81
CA ASN A 346 16.65 4.51 7.31
C ASN A 346 15.76 3.33 7.69
N GLU A 347 16.29 2.11 7.72
CA GLU A 347 15.55 0.87 8.01
C GLU A 347 14.32 0.68 7.11
N MET A 348 14.37 1.17 5.86
CA MET A 348 13.32 0.97 4.87
C MET A 348 13.56 -0.30 4.05
N ILE A 349 14.82 -0.73 3.94
CA ILE A 349 15.20 -2.06 3.45
C ILE A 349 15.81 -2.78 4.64
N VAL A 350 15.18 -3.87 5.06
CA VAL A 350 15.59 -4.66 6.22
C VAL A 350 15.79 -6.12 5.85
N LYS A 351 16.76 -6.75 6.52
CA LYS A 351 17.01 -8.18 6.44
C LYS A 351 16.44 -8.86 7.67
N VAL A 352 15.58 -9.82 7.45
CA VAL A 352 14.84 -10.51 8.52
C VAL A 352 15.17 -12.00 8.49
N PRO A 353 15.62 -12.59 9.61
CA PRO A 353 15.80 -14.02 9.69
C PRO A 353 14.45 -14.73 9.75
N HIS A 354 14.29 -15.81 8.98
CA HIS A 354 13.10 -16.66 9.00
C HIS A 354 13.51 -18.11 9.30
N PRO A 355 12.76 -18.84 10.15
CA PRO A 355 13.20 -20.15 10.63
C PRO A 355 13.41 -21.21 9.53
N GLU A 356 12.63 -21.16 8.45
CA GLU A 356 12.68 -22.16 7.38
C GLU A 356 13.40 -21.67 6.12
N ARG A 357 13.33 -20.35 5.79
CA ARG A 357 13.94 -19.85 4.55
C ARG A 357 15.30 -19.17 4.74
N GLY A 358 15.76 -19.01 5.98
CA GLY A 358 16.94 -18.22 6.28
C GLY A 358 16.64 -16.71 6.27
N GLU A 359 17.59 -15.90 5.83
CA GLU A 359 17.41 -14.45 5.77
C GLU A 359 16.68 -14.04 4.48
N PHE A 360 15.71 -13.13 4.59
CA PHE A 360 15.06 -12.50 3.46
C PHE A 360 15.04 -10.98 3.60
N VAL A 361 14.94 -10.28 2.47
CA VAL A 361 14.86 -8.83 2.41
C VAL A 361 13.39 -8.41 2.33
N THR A 362 13.00 -7.43 3.14
CA THR A 362 11.66 -6.82 3.09
C THR A 362 11.73 -5.33 3.35
N VAL A 363 10.58 -4.65 3.26
CA VAL A 363 10.45 -3.24 3.63
C VAL A 363 10.30 -3.11 5.14
N GLY A 364 10.85 -2.04 5.70
CA GLY A 364 10.57 -1.63 7.07
C GLY A 364 9.34 -0.75 7.18
N SER A 365 8.94 -0.43 8.43
CA SER A 365 7.83 0.49 8.65
C SER A 365 8.16 1.89 8.12
N PRO A 366 7.31 2.48 7.27
CA PRO A 366 7.48 3.87 6.82
C PRO A 366 7.12 4.89 7.93
N LEU A 367 6.48 4.43 9.01
CA LEU A 367 6.10 5.26 10.14
C LEU A 367 7.19 5.19 11.21
N LYS A 368 7.93 6.28 11.41
CA LYS A 368 9.00 6.39 12.39
C LYS A 368 8.52 7.25 13.56
N LEU A 369 8.13 6.60 14.66
CA LEU A 369 7.71 7.28 15.91
C LEU A 369 8.92 7.41 16.83
N SER A 370 9.27 8.61 17.27
CA SER A 370 10.46 8.90 18.07
C SER A 370 10.51 8.12 19.39
N ASP A 371 9.35 7.97 20.04
CA ASP A 371 9.22 7.39 21.37
C ASP A 371 8.63 5.96 21.35
N SER A 372 8.39 5.40 20.16
CA SER A 372 7.75 4.10 19.98
C SER A 372 8.38 3.32 18.82
N PRO A 373 9.69 3.07 18.85
CA PRO A 373 10.36 2.33 17.80
C PRO A 373 9.94 0.85 17.82
N VAL A 374 9.60 0.30 16.65
CA VAL A 374 9.29 -1.11 16.49
C VAL A 374 10.25 -1.73 15.47
N ARG A 375 10.89 -2.82 15.87
CA ARG A 375 11.77 -3.60 14.98
C ARG A 375 10.93 -4.56 14.16
N VAL A 376 11.24 -4.68 12.86
CA VAL A 376 10.63 -5.71 12.00
C VAL A 376 11.19 -7.08 12.39
N THR A 377 10.30 -8.02 12.65
CA THR A 377 10.59 -9.42 12.97
C THR A 377 10.01 -10.34 11.91
N SER A 378 10.32 -11.65 11.97
CA SER A 378 9.82 -12.65 11.02
C SER A 378 8.29 -12.70 10.98
N SER A 379 7.77 -13.19 9.86
CA SER A 379 6.42 -13.74 9.81
C SER A 379 6.37 -15.06 10.57
N PRO A 380 5.20 -15.43 11.13
CA PRO A 380 5.04 -16.70 11.85
C PRO A 380 4.88 -17.88 10.88
N LEU A 381 5.30 -19.07 11.30
CA LEU A 381 4.91 -20.32 10.68
C LEU A 381 3.40 -20.59 10.93
N LEU A 382 2.81 -21.45 10.12
CA LEU A 382 1.39 -21.80 10.25
C LEU A 382 1.07 -22.42 11.62
N GLY A 383 0.20 -21.77 12.39
CA GLY A 383 -0.20 -22.24 13.70
C GLY A 383 0.90 -22.24 14.76
N GLU A 384 2.00 -21.54 14.51
CA GLU A 384 3.16 -21.47 15.41
C GLU A 384 2.75 -21.11 16.85
N HIS A 385 1.75 -20.28 17.02
CA HIS A 385 1.32 -19.76 18.31
C HIS A 385 0.02 -20.43 18.85
N ASN A 386 -0.36 -21.59 18.29
CA ASN A 386 -1.56 -22.31 18.76
C ASN A 386 -1.52 -22.61 20.26
N GLU A 387 -0.40 -23.14 20.77
CA GLU A 387 -0.28 -23.50 22.18
C GLU A 387 -0.27 -22.25 23.07
N GLU A 388 0.47 -21.23 22.70
CA GLU A 388 0.52 -19.96 23.43
C GLU A 388 -0.85 -19.32 23.57
N VAL A 389 -1.63 -19.26 22.47
CA VAL A 389 -2.95 -18.61 22.49
C VAL A 389 -4.02 -19.51 23.10
N TYR A 390 -4.09 -20.79 22.71
CA TYR A 390 -5.17 -21.66 23.17
C TYR A 390 -5.00 -22.13 24.60
N VAL A 391 -3.80 -22.56 24.99
CA VAL A 391 -3.52 -23.00 26.35
C VAL A 391 -3.18 -21.79 27.24
N GLY A 392 -2.19 -21.00 26.82
CA GLY A 392 -1.66 -19.90 27.64
C GLY A 392 -2.68 -18.78 27.88
N GLU A 393 -3.42 -18.38 26.86
CA GLU A 393 -4.32 -17.22 26.97
C GLU A 393 -5.78 -17.60 27.14
N LEU A 394 -6.29 -18.62 26.40
CA LEU A 394 -7.69 -19.04 26.54
C LEU A 394 -7.90 -20.05 27.69
N GLY A 395 -6.83 -20.66 28.19
CA GLY A 395 -6.88 -21.61 29.31
C GLY A 395 -7.41 -23.00 28.94
N LEU A 396 -7.31 -23.39 27.65
CA LEU A 396 -7.67 -24.75 27.24
C LEU A 396 -6.66 -25.77 27.82
N GLY A 397 -7.13 -26.94 28.19
CA GLY A 397 -6.24 -28.01 28.67
C GLY A 397 -5.46 -28.66 27.52
N ASP A 398 -4.27 -29.23 27.83
CA ASP A 398 -3.43 -29.92 26.82
C ASP A 398 -4.15 -31.09 26.13
N GLU A 399 -5.04 -31.81 26.84
CA GLU A 399 -5.84 -32.86 26.25
C GLU A 399 -6.85 -32.32 25.26
N GLU A 400 -7.51 -31.22 25.60
CA GLU A 400 -8.43 -30.54 24.69
C GLU A 400 -7.72 -30.04 23.45
N LEU A 401 -6.51 -29.44 23.59
CA LEU A 401 -5.70 -28.99 22.45
C LEU A 401 -5.38 -30.17 21.51
N ARG A 402 -5.02 -31.33 22.05
CA ARG A 402 -4.80 -32.55 21.25
C ARG A 402 -6.04 -33.03 20.52
N LEU A 403 -7.20 -32.98 21.17
CA LEU A 403 -8.49 -33.32 20.57
C LEU A 403 -8.88 -32.34 19.45
N LEU A 404 -8.64 -31.04 19.63
CA LEU A 404 -8.88 -30.03 18.60
C LEU A 404 -8.03 -30.29 17.35
N LYS A 405 -6.74 -30.63 17.52
CA LYS A 405 -5.85 -31.02 16.42
C LYS A 405 -6.34 -32.28 15.72
N SER A 406 -6.63 -33.35 16.47
CA SER A 406 -7.05 -34.64 15.89
C SER A 406 -8.39 -34.54 15.14
N ASN A 407 -9.26 -33.64 15.54
CA ASN A 407 -10.58 -33.41 14.92
C ASN A 407 -10.52 -32.33 13.79
N GLY A 408 -9.37 -31.81 13.43
CA GLY A 408 -9.22 -30.80 12.39
C GLY A 408 -9.92 -29.46 12.71
N VAL A 409 -9.99 -29.12 14.00
CA VAL A 409 -10.51 -27.83 14.44
C VAL A 409 -9.42 -26.77 14.45
N ILE A 410 -8.18 -27.18 14.76
CA ILE A 410 -6.97 -26.33 14.72
C ILE A 410 -5.86 -27.01 13.95
#